data_faf1dedbafd101fe8f82feef99431eb0
#
_entry.id   faf1dedbafd101fe8f82feef99431eb0
#
_cell.length_a   1.000
_cell.length_b   1.000
_cell.length_c   1.000
_cell.angle_alpha   90.00
_cell.angle_beta   90.00
_cell.angle_gamma   90.00
#
_symmetry.space_group_name_H-M   'P 1'
#
loop_
_entity.id
_entity.type
_entity.pdbx_description
1 polymer ?
#
loop_
_entity_poly.entity_id
_entity_poly.type
_entity_poly.pdbx_seq_one_letter_code
_entity_poly.pdbx_strand_id
1 'polypeptide(L)'
;FSFIIMVKGIKDFISSQVRKQKGTFENNWGNRIEEFEVYGKTVHTFVYASDTKKRYVHIYYSAAKAVDERARLEEKIHEMQRFMEQHEDKEYEFGPTFHKYFHMHYNKENGHFVYGEPKLPVIQDELELCGYFAIISSEKMDAKDAINLYKSRDVSEKVFRADKTYLGNHCLRVASEEAASNKIFIGFLALIIRCRIYTALKEKANGL
;
A
#
# COMPACT_ATOMS: atom_id res chain seq x y z
N PHE A 1 14.94 -17.83 5.40
CA PHE A 1 14.55 -17.13 4.16
C PHE A 1 14.64 -15.62 4.39
N SER A 2 15.32 -14.91 3.47
CA SER A 2 15.33 -13.45 3.42
C SER A 2 14.06 -12.97 2.71
N PHE A 3 13.46 -11.90 3.21
CA PHE A 3 12.28 -11.31 2.58
C PHE A 3 12.26 -9.79 2.73
N ILE A 4 11.57 -9.14 1.80
CA ILE A 4 11.17 -7.75 1.85
C ILE A 4 9.73 -7.63 1.35
N ILE A 5 8.86 -7.01 2.14
CA ILE A 5 7.44 -6.86 1.83
C ILE A 5 6.94 -5.46 2.16
N MET A 6 6.08 -4.91 1.31
CA MET A 6 5.32 -3.72 1.64
C MET A 6 4.05 -4.12 2.39
N VAL A 7 3.79 -3.46 3.49
CA VAL A 7 2.55 -3.67 4.25
C VAL A 7 1.42 -2.93 3.55
N LYS A 8 0.42 -3.67 3.07
CA LYS A 8 -0.78 -3.09 2.47
C LYS A 8 -1.70 -2.55 3.57
N GLY A 9 -1.94 -1.26 3.52
CA GLY A 9 -2.71 -0.56 4.54
C GLY A 9 -1.90 -0.45 5.85
N ILE A 10 -2.33 0.45 6.71
CA ILE A 10 -1.74 0.63 8.02
C ILE A 10 -2.58 -0.18 9.00
N LYS A 11 -2.09 -1.37 9.34
CA LYS A 11 -2.68 -2.20 10.40
C LYS A 11 -2.19 -1.74 11.76
N ASP A 12 -2.84 -2.15 12.83
CA ASP A 12 -2.62 -1.67 14.20
C ASP A 12 -1.15 -1.58 14.63
N PHE A 13 -0.35 -2.58 14.27
CA PHE A 13 1.09 -2.55 14.55
C PHE A 13 1.78 -1.39 13.83
N ILE A 14 1.56 -1.23 12.52
CA ILE A 14 2.20 -0.19 11.71
C ILE A 14 1.71 1.19 12.15
N SER A 15 0.41 1.36 12.41
CA SER A 15 -0.16 2.60 12.96
C SER A 15 0.54 2.98 14.26
N SER A 16 0.73 2.03 15.16
CA SER A 16 1.45 2.23 16.42
C SER A 16 2.91 2.65 16.20
N GLN A 17 3.63 2.02 15.25
CA GLN A 17 5.01 2.40 14.94
C GLN A 17 5.08 3.76 14.26
N VAL A 18 4.18 4.06 13.33
CA VAL A 18 4.07 5.39 12.70
C VAL A 18 3.85 6.47 13.75
N ARG A 19 2.88 6.31 14.67
CA ARG A 19 2.61 7.29 15.72
C ARG A 19 3.80 7.54 16.64
N LYS A 20 4.59 6.50 16.98
CA LYS A 20 5.81 6.62 17.78
C LYS A 20 6.92 7.40 17.07
N GLN A 21 6.95 7.36 15.74
CA GLN A 21 8.01 7.97 14.94
C GLN A 21 7.57 9.28 14.26
N LYS A 22 6.28 9.56 14.18
CA LYS A 22 5.70 10.76 13.58
C LYS A 22 6.31 12.02 14.19
N GLY A 23 6.66 12.99 13.36
CA GLY A 23 7.33 14.24 13.77
C GLY A 23 8.83 14.11 13.99
N THR A 24 9.42 12.89 13.90
CA THR A 24 10.86 12.69 14.16
C THR A 24 11.72 12.63 12.91
N PHE A 25 11.14 12.36 11.74
CA PHE A 25 11.92 12.13 10.51
C PHE A 25 11.37 12.85 9.26
N GLU A 26 10.09 13.22 9.22
CA GLU A 26 9.41 13.76 8.03
C GLU A 26 9.93 15.12 7.58
N ASN A 27 10.53 15.89 8.51
CA ASN A 27 11.08 17.22 8.25
C ASN A 27 12.61 17.26 8.37
N ASN A 28 13.26 16.11 8.50
CA ASN A 28 14.69 16.02 8.61
C ASN A 28 15.29 15.68 7.25
N TRP A 29 16.04 16.62 6.65
CA TRP A 29 16.68 16.45 5.36
C TRP A 29 17.58 15.20 5.28
N GLY A 30 18.22 14.80 6.37
CA GLY A 30 19.04 13.59 6.44
C GLY A 30 18.25 12.28 6.22
N ASN A 31 16.92 12.33 6.36
CA ASN A 31 16.04 11.19 6.09
C ASN A 31 15.35 11.26 4.71
N ARG A 32 15.67 12.30 3.92
CA ARG A 32 15.10 12.48 2.58
C ARG A 32 15.69 11.47 1.62
N ILE A 33 14.84 10.81 0.86
CA ILE A 33 15.18 9.91 -0.24
C ILE A 33 14.67 10.57 -1.51
N GLU A 34 15.54 11.36 -2.16
CA GLU A 34 15.20 12.21 -3.31
C GLU A 34 14.60 11.42 -4.46
N GLU A 35 15.14 10.26 -4.75
CA GLU A 35 14.75 9.40 -5.86
C GLU A 35 13.26 9.01 -5.84
N PHE A 36 12.65 8.97 -4.66
CA PHE A 36 11.24 8.63 -4.45
C PHE A 36 10.42 9.75 -3.82
N GLU A 37 11.01 10.90 -3.58
CA GLU A 37 10.38 12.06 -2.95
C GLU A 37 9.72 11.74 -1.59
N VAL A 38 10.38 10.88 -0.80
CA VAL A 38 9.89 10.45 0.51
C VAL A 38 10.92 10.71 1.60
N TYR A 39 10.46 10.73 2.84
CA TYR A 39 11.31 10.63 4.02
C TYR A 39 11.22 9.21 4.56
N GLY A 40 12.34 8.63 4.99
CA GLY A 40 12.40 7.25 5.46
C GLY A 40 13.15 7.09 6.78
N LYS A 41 12.64 6.21 7.65
CA LYS A 41 13.28 5.84 8.91
C LYS A 41 13.15 4.35 9.16
N THR A 42 14.24 3.73 9.63
CA THR A 42 14.26 2.31 9.97
C THR A 42 14.17 2.11 11.48
N VAL A 43 13.29 1.21 11.90
CA VAL A 43 13.11 0.77 13.30
C VAL A 43 13.35 -0.72 13.37
N HIS A 44 14.13 -1.18 14.35
CA HIS A 44 14.38 -2.59 14.60
C HIS A 44 13.56 -3.07 15.79
N THR A 45 12.49 -3.84 15.54
CA THR A 45 11.50 -4.21 16.55
C THR A 45 10.86 -5.58 16.28
N PHE A 46 10.17 -6.13 17.28
CA PHE A 46 9.29 -7.29 17.09
C PHE A 46 8.01 -6.84 16.38
N VAL A 47 7.55 -7.63 15.41
CA VAL A 47 6.28 -7.37 14.69
C VAL A 47 5.11 -7.97 15.45
N TYR A 48 5.28 -9.17 15.99
CA TYR A 48 4.29 -9.86 16.81
C TYR A 48 4.85 -10.15 18.20
N ALA A 49 3.98 -10.25 19.21
CA ALA A 49 4.36 -10.60 20.57
C ALA A 49 4.99 -12.01 20.68
N SER A 50 4.64 -12.90 19.76
CA SER A 50 5.18 -14.26 19.63
C SER A 50 6.51 -14.35 18.89
N ASP A 51 7.00 -13.24 18.31
CA ASP A 51 8.22 -13.27 17.53
C ASP A 51 9.45 -13.53 18.39
N THR A 52 10.29 -14.45 17.95
CA THR A 52 11.60 -14.72 18.56
C THR A 52 12.72 -13.84 17.99
N LYS A 53 12.47 -13.17 16.86
CA LYS A 53 13.45 -12.30 16.17
C LYS A 53 12.82 -10.97 15.83
N LYS A 54 13.57 -9.90 16.06
CA LYS A 54 13.22 -8.55 15.60
C LYS A 54 13.32 -8.48 14.07
N ARG A 55 12.51 -7.60 13.48
CA ARG A 55 12.52 -7.28 12.05
C ARG A 55 12.86 -5.81 11.86
N TYR A 56 13.29 -5.46 10.65
CA TYR A 56 13.52 -4.08 10.28
C TYR A 56 12.26 -3.55 9.64
N VAL A 57 11.66 -2.55 10.29
CA VAL A 57 10.47 -1.85 9.82
C VAL A 57 10.91 -0.49 9.30
N HIS A 58 10.79 -0.32 7.99
CA HIS A 58 11.14 0.91 7.29
C HIS A 58 9.86 1.71 7.10
N ILE A 59 9.74 2.83 7.81
CA ILE A 59 8.57 3.72 7.79
C ILE A 59 8.91 4.87 6.86
N TYR A 60 7.97 5.19 5.97
CA TYR A 60 8.12 6.26 4.99
C TYR A 60 6.97 7.25 5.10
N TYR A 61 7.27 8.49 4.76
CA TYR A 61 6.29 9.56 4.60
C TYR A 61 6.47 10.23 3.24
N SER A 62 5.37 10.39 2.51
CA SER A 62 5.30 11.13 1.25
C SER A 62 4.25 12.23 1.37
N ALA A 63 4.67 13.48 1.19
CA ALA A 63 3.76 14.62 1.24
C ALA A 63 2.72 14.57 0.10
N ALA A 64 3.13 14.21 -1.10
CA ALA A 64 2.23 14.05 -2.24
C ALA A 64 1.15 12.99 -1.97
N LYS A 65 1.57 11.82 -1.46
CA LYS A 65 0.66 10.74 -1.07
C LYS A 65 -0.29 11.18 0.07
N ALA A 66 0.20 11.97 1.02
CA ALA A 66 -0.61 12.49 2.13
C ALA A 66 -1.75 13.38 1.63
N VAL A 67 -1.48 14.28 0.69
CA VAL A 67 -2.49 15.14 0.07
C VAL A 67 -3.56 14.31 -0.64
N ASP A 68 -3.13 13.36 -1.44
CA ASP A 68 -4.02 12.50 -2.24
C ASP A 68 -4.90 11.59 -1.36
N GLU A 69 -4.32 10.95 -0.34
CA GLU A 69 -5.07 10.09 0.57
C GLU A 69 -6.03 10.87 1.46
N ARG A 70 -5.63 12.06 1.91
CA ARG A 70 -6.50 12.96 2.68
C ARG A 70 -7.71 13.37 1.86
N ALA A 71 -7.50 13.86 0.63
CA ALA A 71 -8.58 14.27 -0.26
C ALA A 71 -9.56 13.13 -0.52
N ARG A 72 -9.06 11.91 -0.76
CA ARG A 72 -9.92 10.72 -0.96
C ARG A 72 -10.71 10.34 0.29
N LEU A 73 -10.13 10.46 1.48
CA LEU A 73 -10.84 10.17 2.71
C LEU A 73 -11.94 11.21 2.97
N GLU A 74 -11.64 12.49 2.82
CA GLU A 74 -12.58 13.58 2.98
C GLU A 74 -13.75 13.47 1.98
N GLU A 75 -13.47 13.21 0.69
CA GLU A 75 -14.50 12.96 -0.31
C GLU A 75 -15.39 11.77 0.04
N LYS A 76 -14.78 10.66 0.47
CA LYS A 76 -15.52 9.47 0.92
C LYS A 76 -16.47 9.80 2.08
N ILE A 77 -16.01 10.57 3.07
CA ILE A 77 -16.86 10.97 4.22
C ILE A 77 -18.01 11.84 3.74
N HIS A 78 -17.76 12.81 2.84
CA HIS A 78 -18.81 13.66 2.26
C HIS A 78 -19.80 12.85 1.41
N GLU A 79 -19.35 11.89 0.61
CA GLU A 79 -20.24 11.01 -0.15
C GLU A 79 -21.15 10.18 0.78
N MET A 80 -20.58 9.68 1.88
CA MET A 80 -21.36 8.94 2.88
C MET A 80 -22.40 9.84 3.56
N GLN A 81 -22.08 11.09 3.88
CA GLN A 81 -23.02 12.07 4.44
C GLN A 81 -24.17 12.33 3.46
N ARG A 82 -23.87 12.65 2.21
CA ARG A 82 -24.89 12.86 1.15
C ARG A 82 -25.77 11.64 0.97
N PHE A 83 -25.20 10.44 1.04
CA PHE A 83 -25.98 9.21 0.96
C PHE A 83 -26.91 9.04 2.15
N MET A 84 -26.49 9.35 3.36
CA MET A 84 -27.31 9.30 4.57
C MET A 84 -28.46 10.33 4.52
N GLU A 85 -28.22 11.55 4.05
CA GLU A 85 -29.25 12.60 3.86
C GLU A 85 -30.37 12.13 2.91
N GLN A 86 -30.03 11.38 1.86
CA GLN A 86 -31.03 10.80 0.93
C GLN A 86 -31.90 9.68 1.55
N HIS A 87 -31.48 9.14 2.70
CA HIS A 87 -32.16 8.08 3.42
C HIS A 87 -32.79 8.54 4.73
N GLU A 88 -32.81 9.84 4.98
CA GLU A 88 -33.48 10.42 6.13
C GLU A 88 -34.98 10.09 6.11
N ASP A 89 -35.52 9.78 7.26
CA ASP A 89 -36.91 9.34 7.50
C ASP A 89 -37.35 8.07 6.73
N LYS A 90 -36.37 7.21 6.39
CA LYS A 90 -36.59 5.92 5.74
C LYS A 90 -36.11 4.76 6.61
N GLU A 91 -36.76 3.62 6.44
CA GLU A 91 -36.25 2.35 6.97
C GLU A 91 -35.05 1.91 6.13
N TYR A 92 -33.83 2.06 6.67
CA TYR A 92 -32.61 1.69 5.98
C TYR A 92 -31.53 1.22 6.97
N GLU A 93 -30.92 0.06 6.68
CA GLU A 93 -29.80 -0.47 7.45
C GLU A 93 -28.48 -0.16 6.75
N PHE A 94 -27.63 0.63 7.41
CA PHE A 94 -26.33 1.01 6.87
C PHE A 94 -25.29 -0.08 7.10
N GLY A 95 -24.44 -0.29 6.10
CA GLY A 95 -23.37 -1.29 6.16
C GLY A 95 -22.23 -0.91 7.13
N PRO A 96 -21.31 -1.87 7.43
CA PRO A 96 -20.24 -1.71 8.41
C PRO A 96 -19.33 -0.50 8.16
N THR A 97 -19.16 -0.09 6.90
CA THR A 97 -18.33 1.08 6.55
C THR A 97 -18.92 2.37 7.09
N PHE A 98 -20.25 2.53 7.08
CA PHE A 98 -20.92 3.68 7.68
C PHE A 98 -20.74 3.67 9.20
N HIS A 99 -20.97 2.54 9.83
CA HIS A 99 -20.80 2.38 11.28
C HIS A 99 -19.36 2.61 11.75
N LYS A 100 -18.37 2.48 10.87
CA LYS A 100 -16.99 2.83 11.19
C LYS A 100 -16.84 4.33 11.45
N TYR A 101 -17.42 5.18 10.60
CA TYR A 101 -17.21 6.62 10.63
C TYR A 101 -18.34 7.42 11.26
N PHE A 102 -19.52 6.81 11.48
CA PHE A 102 -20.70 7.51 11.99
C PHE A 102 -21.39 6.71 13.10
N HIS A 103 -21.94 7.43 14.06
CA HIS A 103 -22.98 6.92 14.96
C HIS A 103 -24.32 7.13 14.28
N MET A 104 -25.07 6.04 14.07
CA MET A 104 -26.38 6.08 13.43
C MET A 104 -27.47 6.30 14.47
N HIS A 105 -28.33 7.26 14.23
CA HIS A 105 -29.47 7.57 15.09
C HIS A 105 -30.77 7.23 14.37
N TYR A 106 -31.61 6.43 15.04
CA TYR A 106 -32.90 5.95 14.54
C TYR A 106 -34.01 6.41 15.44
N ASN A 107 -35.18 6.69 14.86
CA ASN A 107 -36.38 6.98 15.60
C ASN A 107 -36.90 5.69 16.31
N LYS A 108 -37.11 5.78 17.62
CA LYS A 108 -37.52 4.62 18.44
C LYS A 108 -38.92 4.10 18.16
N GLU A 109 -39.80 4.94 17.60
CA GLU A 109 -41.19 4.60 17.36
C GLU A 109 -41.40 3.83 16.05
N ASN A 110 -40.73 4.26 14.98
CA ASN A 110 -40.92 3.70 13.65
C ASN A 110 -39.66 3.02 13.06
N GLY A 111 -38.52 3.10 13.75
CA GLY A 111 -37.26 2.49 13.28
C GLY A 111 -36.59 3.21 12.12
N HIS A 112 -37.13 4.35 11.68
CA HIS A 112 -36.55 5.10 10.57
C HIS A 112 -35.22 5.78 10.96
N PHE A 113 -34.31 5.87 10.01
CA PHE A 113 -33.05 6.58 10.17
C PHE A 113 -33.32 8.09 10.30
N VAL A 114 -32.66 8.73 11.27
CA VAL A 114 -32.83 10.19 11.50
C VAL A 114 -31.58 10.92 10.99
N TYR A 115 -30.40 10.60 11.52
CA TYR A 115 -29.13 11.19 11.09
C TYR A 115 -27.94 10.34 11.49
N GLY A 116 -26.79 10.61 10.85
CA GLY A 116 -25.49 10.05 11.19
C GLY A 116 -24.57 11.10 11.81
N GLU A 117 -24.11 10.87 13.05
CA GLU A 117 -23.15 11.74 13.74
C GLU A 117 -21.71 11.28 13.42
N PRO A 118 -20.84 12.15 12.86
CA PRO A 118 -19.46 11.79 12.54
C PRO A 118 -18.66 11.41 13.78
N LYS A 119 -17.95 10.29 13.71
CA LYS A 119 -16.96 9.85 14.71
C LYS A 119 -15.64 10.59 14.49
N LEU A 120 -15.59 11.88 14.89
CA LEU A 120 -14.44 12.75 14.66
C LEU A 120 -13.09 12.14 15.08
N PRO A 121 -12.96 11.46 16.24
CA PRO A 121 -11.69 10.84 16.62
C PRO A 121 -11.22 9.76 15.62
N VAL A 122 -12.13 8.97 15.06
CA VAL A 122 -11.79 7.91 14.08
C VAL A 122 -11.34 8.54 12.77
N ILE A 123 -12.06 9.55 12.30
CA ILE A 123 -11.73 10.27 11.06
C ILE A 123 -10.36 10.98 11.21
N GLN A 124 -10.16 11.67 12.33
CA GLN A 124 -8.91 12.38 12.61
C GLN A 124 -7.73 11.41 12.68
N ASP A 125 -7.90 10.27 13.32
CA ASP A 125 -6.92 9.20 13.41
C ASP A 125 -6.45 8.71 12.03
N GLU A 126 -7.37 8.53 11.09
CA GLU A 126 -7.02 8.12 9.72
C GLU A 126 -6.35 9.25 8.92
N LEU A 127 -6.84 10.49 9.08
CA LEU A 127 -6.22 11.67 8.46
C LEU A 127 -4.76 11.86 8.90
N GLU A 128 -4.47 11.55 10.16
CA GLU A 128 -3.11 11.65 10.71
C GLU A 128 -2.14 10.61 10.16
N LEU A 129 -2.65 9.50 9.63
CA LEU A 129 -1.85 8.44 9.05
C LEU A 129 -1.69 8.57 7.52
N CYS A 130 -2.34 9.55 6.89
CA CYS A 130 -2.21 9.80 5.46
C CYS A 130 -0.75 10.12 5.09
N GLY A 131 -0.31 9.55 3.98
CA GLY A 131 1.05 9.72 3.47
C GLY A 131 2.07 8.72 4.00
N TYR A 132 1.76 8.00 5.07
CA TYR A 132 2.66 6.99 5.63
C TYR A 132 2.47 5.64 4.97
N PHE A 133 3.57 4.91 4.85
CA PHE A 133 3.57 3.50 4.45
C PHE A 133 4.80 2.81 5.04
N ALA A 134 4.79 1.49 5.06
CA ALA A 134 5.89 0.73 5.63
C ALA A 134 6.30 -0.46 4.77
N ILE A 135 7.60 -0.74 4.82
CA ILE A 135 8.23 -1.95 4.27
C ILE A 135 8.86 -2.70 5.45
N ILE A 136 8.72 -4.02 5.47
CA ILE A 136 9.36 -4.88 6.48
C ILE A 136 10.38 -5.76 5.78
N SER A 137 11.57 -5.85 6.33
CA SER A 137 12.61 -6.75 5.87
C SER A 137 13.13 -7.67 7.00
N SER A 138 13.60 -8.85 6.60
CA SER A 138 14.31 -9.77 7.50
C SER A 138 15.77 -9.39 7.68
N GLU A 139 16.36 -8.74 6.68
CA GLU A 139 17.76 -8.36 6.63
C GLU A 139 17.99 -6.92 7.10
N LYS A 140 19.17 -6.67 7.68
CA LYS A 140 19.59 -5.34 8.08
C LYS A 140 19.87 -4.48 6.84
N MET A 141 19.11 -3.42 6.69
CA MET A 141 19.33 -2.40 5.68
C MET A 141 18.76 -1.06 6.16
N ASP A 142 19.15 0.02 5.52
CA ASP A 142 18.55 1.32 5.80
C ASP A 142 17.24 1.52 5.00
N ALA A 143 16.57 2.65 5.23
CA ALA A 143 15.30 2.94 4.58
C ALA A 143 15.47 3.19 3.07
N LYS A 144 16.60 3.74 2.63
CA LYS A 144 16.89 3.98 1.22
C LYS A 144 17.10 2.67 0.47
N ASP A 145 17.92 1.78 1.03
CA ASP A 145 18.18 0.48 0.43
C ASP A 145 16.90 -0.38 0.36
N ALA A 146 16.08 -0.33 1.42
CA ALA A 146 14.84 -1.09 1.48
C ALA A 146 13.82 -0.64 0.42
N ILE A 147 13.64 0.67 0.20
CA ILE A 147 12.72 1.13 -0.83
C ILE A 147 13.26 0.87 -2.24
N ASN A 148 14.57 1.02 -2.46
CA ASN A 148 15.22 0.68 -3.72
C ASN A 148 15.04 -0.80 -4.07
N LEU A 149 15.33 -1.69 -3.11
CA LEU A 149 15.16 -3.13 -3.30
C LEU A 149 13.70 -3.50 -3.53
N TYR A 150 12.78 -2.92 -2.78
CA TYR A 150 11.35 -3.16 -2.98
C TYR A 150 10.87 -2.68 -4.36
N LYS A 151 11.30 -1.50 -4.80
CA LYS A 151 10.93 -0.93 -6.10
C LYS A 151 11.57 -1.66 -7.29
N SER A 152 12.73 -2.29 -7.09
CA SER A 152 13.36 -3.11 -8.15
C SER A 152 12.46 -4.28 -8.59
N ARG A 153 11.56 -4.76 -7.72
CA ARG A 153 10.54 -5.75 -8.05
C ARG A 153 9.57 -5.27 -9.14
N ASP A 154 9.31 -3.97 -9.23
CA ASP A 154 8.41 -3.39 -10.23
C ASP A 154 8.88 -3.68 -11.67
N VAL A 155 10.19 -3.83 -11.88
CA VAL A 155 10.76 -4.24 -13.16
C VAL A 155 10.26 -5.63 -13.56
N SER A 156 10.28 -6.58 -12.61
CA SER A 156 9.77 -7.95 -12.85
C SER A 156 8.27 -7.96 -13.11
N GLU A 157 7.49 -7.18 -12.34
CA GLU A 157 6.04 -7.07 -12.56
C GLU A 157 5.69 -6.47 -13.92
N LYS A 158 6.42 -5.43 -14.36
CA LYS A 158 6.25 -4.84 -15.70
C LYS A 158 6.60 -5.82 -16.81
N VAL A 159 7.64 -6.62 -16.60
CA VAL A 159 8.04 -7.67 -17.56
C VAL A 159 6.97 -8.76 -17.65
N PHE A 160 6.45 -9.26 -16.52
CA PHE A 160 5.35 -10.23 -16.52
C PHE A 160 4.06 -9.68 -17.12
N ARG A 161 3.76 -8.41 -16.89
CA ARG A 161 2.62 -7.74 -17.53
C ARG A 161 2.80 -7.64 -19.03
N ALA A 162 4.00 -7.28 -19.48
CA ALA A 162 4.33 -7.22 -20.90
C ALA A 162 4.25 -8.60 -21.56
N ASP A 163 4.69 -9.66 -20.91
CA ASP A 163 4.57 -11.03 -21.38
C ASP A 163 3.10 -11.42 -21.60
N LYS A 164 2.24 -11.14 -20.64
CA LYS A 164 0.80 -11.39 -20.76
C LYS A 164 0.15 -10.57 -21.87
N THR A 165 0.53 -9.30 -22.01
CA THR A 165 -0.16 -8.36 -22.90
C THR A 165 0.36 -8.44 -24.34
N TYR A 166 1.68 -8.47 -24.55
CA TYR A 166 2.30 -8.41 -25.88
C TYR A 166 2.60 -9.78 -26.46
N LEU A 167 2.95 -10.78 -25.63
CA LEU A 167 3.22 -12.13 -26.08
C LEU A 167 1.99 -13.04 -26.06
N GLY A 168 0.86 -12.53 -25.60
CA GLY A 168 -0.40 -13.27 -25.59
C GLY A 168 -0.43 -14.48 -24.66
N ASN A 169 0.48 -14.56 -23.69
CA ASN A 169 0.62 -15.69 -22.76
C ASN A 169 -0.45 -15.72 -21.65
N HIS A 170 -1.68 -15.24 -21.96
CA HIS A 170 -2.82 -15.36 -21.06
C HIS A 170 -3.29 -16.80 -20.88
N CYS A 171 -3.08 -17.63 -21.91
CA CYS A 171 -3.42 -19.07 -21.88
C CYS A 171 -2.28 -19.86 -22.52
N LEU A 172 -1.94 -20.97 -21.91
CA LEU A 172 -0.88 -21.85 -22.40
C LEU A 172 -1.24 -22.62 -23.65
N ARG A 173 -2.41 -22.51 -24.23
CA ARG A 173 -2.87 -23.10 -25.50
C ARG A 173 -1.94 -24.19 -26.08
N VAL A 174 -1.73 -25.25 -25.31
CA VAL A 174 -0.84 -26.38 -25.63
C VAL A 174 -1.58 -27.67 -25.40
N ALA A 175 -1.26 -28.70 -26.19
CA ALA A 175 -1.97 -29.96 -26.19
C ALA A 175 -1.42 -30.99 -25.19
N SER A 176 -0.25 -30.74 -24.57
CA SER A 176 0.37 -31.67 -23.61
C SER A 176 1.08 -30.95 -22.47
N GLU A 177 1.27 -31.62 -21.36
CA GLU A 177 1.98 -31.11 -20.18
C GLU A 177 3.46 -30.83 -20.48
N GLU A 178 4.09 -31.65 -21.31
CA GLU A 178 5.47 -31.46 -21.76
C GLU A 178 5.60 -30.19 -22.61
N ALA A 179 4.67 -29.96 -23.55
CA ALA A 179 4.62 -28.72 -24.33
C ALA A 179 4.35 -27.48 -23.47
N ALA A 180 3.55 -27.62 -22.40
CA ALA A 180 3.32 -26.55 -21.44
C ALA A 180 4.62 -26.20 -20.67
N SER A 181 5.32 -27.20 -20.17
CA SER A 181 6.59 -27.03 -19.44
C SER A 181 7.65 -26.36 -20.32
N ASN A 182 7.79 -26.81 -21.55
CA ASN A 182 8.73 -26.22 -22.53
C ASN A 182 8.39 -24.78 -22.86
N LYS A 183 7.12 -24.46 -23.07
CA LYS A 183 6.66 -23.10 -23.36
C LYS A 183 6.91 -22.17 -22.15
N ILE A 184 6.64 -22.62 -20.94
CA ILE A 184 6.92 -21.86 -19.70
C ILE A 184 8.42 -21.60 -19.58
N PHE A 185 9.25 -22.61 -19.82
CA PHE A 185 10.71 -22.50 -19.73
C PHE A 185 11.27 -21.50 -20.76
N ILE A 186 10.84 -21.59 -22.03
CA ILE A 186 11.25 -20.65 -23.08
C ILE A 186 10.80 -19.23 -22.75
N GLY A 187 9.57 -19.06 -22.27
CA GLY A 187 9.05 -17.76 -21.81
C GLY A 187 9.89 -17.18 -20.67
N PHE A 188 10.27 -18.00 -19.69
CA PHE A 188 11.12 -17.59 -18.59
C PHE A 188 12.52 -17.14 -19.06
N LEU A 189 13.16 -17.88 -19.98
CA LEU A 189 14.44 -17.47 -20.59
C LEU A 189 14.32 -16.14 -21.34
N ALA A 190 13.26 -15.97 -22.13
CA ALA A 190 12.99 -14.72 -22.86
C ALA A 190 12.83 -13.52 -21.90
N LEU A 191 12.16 -13.74 -20.76
CA LEU A 191 12.03 -12.73 -19.70
C LEU A 191 13.37 -12.34 -19.07
N ILE A 192 14.24 -13.30 -18.78
CA ILE A 192 15.58 -13.04 -18.24
C ILE A 192 16.40 -12.19 -19.20
N ILE A 193 16.41 -12.54 -20.50
CA ILE A 193 17.13 -11.81 -21.53
C ILE A 193 16.60 -10.37 -21.63
N ARG A 194 15.28 -10.20 -21.68
CA ARG A 194 14.63 -8.89 -21.73
C ARG A 194 14.96 -8.03 -20.53
N CYS A 195 14.93 -8.59 -19.30
CA CYS A 195 15.32 -7.89 -18.09
C CYS A 195 16.77 -7.39 -18.17
N ARG A 196 17.71 -8.24 -18.62
CA ARG A 196 19.12 -7.85 -18.79
C ARG A 196 19.32 -6.74 -19.80
N ILE A 197 18.64 -6.82 -20.94
CA ILE A 197 18.69 -5.77 -21.97
C ILE A 197 18.13 -4.45 -21.39
N TYR A 198 16.99 -4.50 -20.71
CA TYR A 198 16.37 -3.31 -20.10
C TYR A 198 17.31 -2.66 -19.07
N THR A 199 17.93 -3.46 -18.20
CA THR A 199 18.88 -2.97 -17.20
C THR A 199 20.08 -2.32 -17.86
N ALA A 200 20.69 -2.96 -18.85
CA ALA A 200 21.84 -2.41 -19.58
C ALA A 200 21.51 -1.11 -20.32
N LEU A 201 20.32 -1.00 -20.90
CA LEU A 201 19.87 0.24 -21.56
C LEU A 201 19.62 1.35 -20.53
N LYS A 202 19.05 1.03 -19.36
CA LYS A 202 18.82 2.00 -18.29
C LYS A 202 20.14 2.52 -17.71
N GLU A 203 21.12 1.65 -17.50
CA GLU A 203 22.47 2.04 -17.06
C GLU A 203 23.15 2.98 -18.03
N LYS A 204 23.05 2.73 -19.35
CA LYS A 204 23.56 3.62 -20.38
C LYS A 204 22.84 4.95 -20.44
N ALA A 205 21.51 4.96 -20.26
CA ALA A 205 20.71 6.20 -20.28
C ALA A 205 20.97 7.10 -19.06
N ASN A 206 21.31 6.50 -17.91
CA ASN A 206 21.62 7.23 -16.66
C ASN A 206 23.08 7.64 -16.56
N GLY A 207 23.96 7.16 -17.44
CA GLY A 207 25.37 7.49 -17.50
C GLY A 207 25.75 8.56 -18.55
N LEU A 208 24.74 9.17 -19.18
CA LEU A 208 24.83 10.36 -20.03
C LEU A 208 24.30 11.58 -19.28
#